data_f3f1e1a6d08ca6f1f9758f9833ab480d
#
_entry.id   f3f1e1a6d08ca6f1f9758f9833ab480d
#
_cell.length_a   1.000
_cell.length_b   1.000
_cell.length_c   1.000
_cell.angle_alpha   90.00
_cell.angle_beta   90.00
_cell.angle_gamma   90.00
#
_symmetry.space_group_name_H-M   'P 1'
#
loop_
_entity.id
_entity.type
_entity.pdbx_description
1 polymer ?
#
loop_
_entity_poly.entity_id
_entity_poly.type
_entity_poly.pdbx_seq_one_letter_code
_entity_poly.pdbx_strand_id
1 'polypeptide(L)'
;MKEVTMRQINRESVSVCMASYNGAFYIKQQIESILPQLGQEDELIIVDDCSVDDTIEVILSIPDNRIQLHRNISNKGVVKTFEEAVRLAKNEFVFLADQDDIWTENRVERMLQVIKTFPIMLVTGNFISIDEQGKRLDIVPDRIRARDSCAYVWNIYNIFRGKSVYYGCAMAFKRELKEVILPFPKYMESHDAWIAMAANLLKSNIHLEYIVLKHRIHDNNVTKSHRGLGKKLYSRILFARAMGELMIRIIKYRIKQGDE
;
A
#
# COMPACT_ATOMS: atom_id res chain seq x y z
N MET A 1 3.52 42.83 5.76
CA MET A 1 3.78 41.39 5.79
C MET A 1 3.32 40.84 4.46
N LYS A 2 4.24 40.44 3.58
CA LYS A 2 3.93 39.84 2.28
C LYS A 2 3.57 38.37 2.55
N GLU A 3 2.33 37.97 2.26
CA GLU A 3 1.92 36.58 2.17
C GLU A 3 2.85 35.85 1.19
N VAL A 4 3.59 34.90 1.71
CA VAL A 4 4.31 33.93 0.88
C VAL A 4 3.26 32.99 0.33
N THR A 5 2.71 33.33 -0.84
CA THR A 5 1.91 32.41 -1.63
C THR A 5 2.81 31.21 -1.93
N MET A 6 2.59 30.08 -1.24
CA MET A 6 3.22 28.82 -1.59
C MET A 6 2.88 28.53 -3.06
N ARG A 7 3.89 28.59 -3.92
CA ARG A 7 3.78 28.13 -5.31
C ARG A 7 3.25 26.71 -5.24
N GLN A 8 2.04 26.49 -5.71
CA GLN A 8 1.56 25.15 -6.09
C GLN A 8 2.57 24.64 -7.13
N ILE A 9 3.49 23.81 -6.67
CA ILE A 9 4.35 23.04 -7.55
C ILE A 9 3.37 22.14 -8.27
N ASN A 10 3.29 22.28 -9.60
CA ASN A 10 2.47 21.47 -10.48
C ASN A 10 3.05 20.04 -10.42
N ARG A 11 2.64 19.24 -9.43
CA ARG A 11 3.01 17.84 -9.30
C ARG A 11 1.87 16.98 -9.83
N GLU A 12 2.21 15.84 -10.35
CA GLU A 12 1.20 14.85 -10.75
C GLU A 12 0.34 14.44 -9.55
N SER A 13 -0.93 14.23 -9.82
CA SER A 13 -1.92 13.87 -8.83
C SER A 13 -1.76 12.42 -8.34
N VAL A 14 -2.12 12.19 -7.09
CA VAL A 14 -2.04 10.88 -6.44
C VAL A 14 -3.42 10.40 -5.99
N SER A 15 -3.61 9.08 -6.02
CA SER A 15 -4.71 8.41 -5.36
C SER A 15 -4.18 7.69 -4.13
N VAL A 16 -4.72 7.99 -2.96
CA VAL A 16 -4.46 7.23 -1.75
C VAL A 16 -5.59 6.22 -1.57
N CYS A 17 -5.25 4.93 -1.52
CA CYS A 17 -6.18 3.83 -1.37
C CYS A 17 -6.11 3.28 0.08
N MET A 18 -7.21 3.36 0.80
CA MET A 18 -7.34 2.89 2.18
C MET A 18 -8.44 1.82 2.26
N ALA A 19 -8.15 0.73 2.94
CA ALA A 19 -9.14 -0.25 3.35
C ALA A 19 -9.49 0.02 4.83
N SER A 20 -10.79 0.04 5.16
CA SER A 20 -11.25 0.19 6.54
C SER A 20 -12.20 -0.93 6.95
N TYR A 21 -12.10 -1.33 8.24
CA TYR A 21 -13.02 -2.25 8.90
C TYR A 21 -12.92 -2.10 10.41
N ASN A 22 -14.00 -1.63 11.07
CA ASN A 22 -14.05 -1.41 12.50
C ASN A 22 -12.84 -0.62 13.03
N GLY A 23 -12.57 0.53 12.40
CA GLY A 23 -11.39 1.35 12.63
C GLY A 23 -11.68 2.69 13.31
N ALA A 24 -12.86 2.89 13.89
CA ALA A 24 -13.33 4.16 14.45
C ALA A 24 -12.30 4.85 15.36
N PHE A 25 -11.53 4.06 16.11
CA PHE A 25 -10.59 4.56 17.11
C PHE A 25 -9.36 5.23 16.48
N TYR A 26 -8.88 4.76 15.29
CA TYR A 26 -7.62 5.21 14.70
C TYR A 26 -7.79 6.00 13.40
N ILE A 27 -8.86 5.73 12.64
CA ILE A 27 -8.97 6.18 11.25
C ILE A 27 -8.92 7.70 11.09
N LYS A 28 -9.43 8.45 12.07
CA LYS A 28 -9.38 9.92 12.05
C LYS A 28 -7.93 10.40 12.04
N GLN A 29 -7.09 9.86 12.93
CA GLN A 29 -5.69 10.26 13.03
C GLN A 29 -4.92 9.91 11.75
N GLN A 30 -5.21 8.76 11.15
CA GLN A 30 -4.61 8.38 9.89
C GLN A 30 -5.01 9.35 8.77
N ILE A 31 -6.29 9.65 8.61
CA ILE A 31 -6.79 10.60 7.60
C ILE A 31 -6.15 11.99 7.81
N GLU A 32 -6.09 12.48 9.05
CA GLU A 32 -5.47 13.76 9.40
C GLU A 32 -3.96 13.80 9.12
N SER A 33 -3.27 12.65 9.09
CA SER A 33 -1.86 12.56 8.71
C SER A 33 -1.64 12.55 7.18
N ILE A 34 -2.67 12.16 6.41
CA ILE A 34 -2.65 12.06 4.95
C ILE A 34 -3.02 13.39 4.30
N LEU A 35 -4.17 13.97 4.67
CA LEU A 35 -4.78 15.12 4.00
C LEU A 35 -3.86 16.35 3.84
N PRO A 36 -3.00 16.71 4.80
CA PRO A 36 -2.07 17.84 4.63
C PRO A 36 -1.04 17.65 3.53
N GLN A 37 -0.81 16.40 3.09
CA GLN A 37 0.13 16.05 2.03
C GLN A 37 -0.51 15.97 0.65
N LEU A 38 -1.83 16.05 0.57
CA LEU A 38 -2.59 15.96 -0.68
C LEU A 38 -2.84 17.35 -1.28
N GLY A 39 -2.69 17.44 -2.60
CA GLY A 39 -3.10 18.60 -3.41
C GLY A 39 -4.61 18.57 -3.72
N GLN A 40 -5.08 19.58 -4.46
CA GLN A 40 -6.51 19.71 -4.81
C GLN A 40 -7.00 18.60 -5.76
N GLU A 41 -6.13 18.14 -6.67
CA GLU A 41 -6.44 17.10 -7.67
C GLU A 41 -6.18 15.68 -7.16
N ASP A 42 -5.73 15.54 -5.92
CA ASP A 42 -5.52 14.25 -5.29
C ASP A 42 -6.82 13.68 -4.74
N GLU A 43 -6.85 12.37 -4.52
CA GLU A 43 -7.99 11.70 -3.93
C GLU A 43 -7.57 10.75 -2.79
N LEU A 44 -8.40 10.68 -1.76
CA LEU A 44 -8.33 9.68 -0.70
C LEU A 44 -9.54 8.75 -0.82
N ILE A 45 -9.32 7.59 -1.41
CA ILE A 45 -10.34 6.56 -1.62
C ILE A 45 -10.34 5.65 -0.41
N ILE A 46 -11.42 5.67 0.36
CA ILE A 46 -11.62 4.79 1.51
C ILE A 46 -12.69 3.78 1.14
N VAL A 47 -12.33 2.50 1.14
CA VAL A 47 -13.31 1.41 0.99
C VAL A 47 -13.53 0.78 2.35
N ASP A 48 -14.73 0.95 2.87
CA ASP A 48 -15.16 0.35 4.13
C ASP A 48 -15.72 -1.06 3.90
N ASP A 49 -15.18 -2.03 4.62
CA ASP A 49 -15.50 -3.45 4.47
C ASP A 49 -16.66 -3.89 5.37
N CYS A 50 -17.74 -3.08 5.38
CA CYS A 50 -18.95 -3.33 6.15
C CYS A 50 -18.72 -3.19 7.67
N SER A 51 -18.11 -2.07 8.10
CA SER A 51 -17.94 -1.75 9.53
C SER A 51 -19.28 -1.70 10.27
N VAL A 52 -19.25 -2.10 11.53
CA VAL A 52 -20.40 -2.10 12.46
C VAL A 52 -20.20 -1.16 13.66
N ASP A 53 -19.04 -0.53 13.75
CA ASP A 53 -18.72 0.54 14.70
C ASP A 53 -18.89 1.92 14.05
N ASP A 54 -18.50 2.98 14.74
CA ASP A 54 -18.65 4.37 14.30
C ASP A 54 -17.64 4.78 13.19
N THR A 55 -17.00 3.82 12.48
CA THR A 55 -15.99 4.11 11.45
C THR A 55 -16.52 5.06 10.37
N ILE A 56 -17.72 4.79 9.88
CA ILE A 56 -18.35 5.58 8.81
C ILE A 56 -18.64 7.01 9.30
N GLU A 57 -19.22 7.14 10.48
CA GLU A 57 -19.54 8.41 11.11
C GLU A 57 -18.31 9.26 11.33
N VAL A 58 -17.20 8.64 11.77
CA VAL A 58 -15.91 9.30 11.95
C VAL A 58 -15.38 9.82 10.62
N ILE A 59 -15.41 9.01 9.54
CA ILE A 59 -14.95 9.45 8.21
C ILE A 59 -15.79 10.62 7.71
N LEU A 60 -17.13 10.51 7.79
CA LEU A 60 -18.05 11.54 7.32
C LEU A 60 -17.99 12.84 8.15
N SER A 61 -17.45 12.79 9.37
CA SER A 61 -17.23 13.98 10.20
C SER A 61 -16.08 14.87 9.70
N ILE A 62 -15.25 14.39 8.75
CA ILE A 62 -14.10 15.14 8.20
C ILE A 62 -14.53 15.87 6.93
N PRO A 63 -14.65 17.23 6.96
CA PRO A 63 -15.17 17.99 5.83
C PRO A 63 -14.08 18.25 4.77
N ASP A 64 -13.68 17.21 4.02
CA ASP A 64 -12.69 17.31 2.95
C ASP A 64 -13.23 16.63 1.68
N ASN A 65 -13.34 17.40 0.59
CA ASN A 65 -13.90 16.94 -0.68
C ASN A 65 -13.03 15.95 -1.45
N ARG A 66 -11.78 15.75 -1.03
CA ARG A 66 -10.86 14.76 -1.61
C ARG A 66 -11.14 13.34 -1.09
N ILE A 67 -11.91 13.21 -0.01
CA ILE A 67 -12.31 11.91 0.55
C ILE A 67 -13.45 11.32 -0.29
N GLN A 68 -13.23 10.11 -0.79
CA GLN A 68 -14.22 9.30 -1.50
C GLN A 68 -14.49 8.05 -0.70
N LEU A 69 -15.60 8.03 0.05
CA LEU A 69 -16.00 6.88 0.85
C LEU A 69 -16.88 5.92 0.03
N HIS A 70 -16.46 4.67 -0.03
CA HIS A 70 -17.19 3.55 -0.62
C HIS A 70 -17.42 2.50 0.45
N ARG A 71 -18.61 1.88 0.48
CA ARG A 71 -18.94 0.83 1.46
C ARG A 71 -19.27 -0.49 0.76
N ASN A 72 -18.63 -1.55 1.20
CA ASN A 72 -18.98 -2.91 0.78
C ASN A 72 -20.34 -3.31 1.41
N ILE A 73 -21.14 -4.07 0.66
CA ILE A 73 -22.45 -4.58 1.16
C ILE A 73 -22.24 -5.67 2.23
N SER A 74 -21.09 -6.35 2.20
CA SER A 74 -20.69 -7.38 3.17
C SER A 74 -19.18 -7.37 3.34
N ASN A 75 -18.69 -7.91 4.45
CA ASN A 75 -17.25 -8.05 4.67
C ASN A 75 -16.64 -9.02 3.64
N LYS A 76 -15.69 -8.52 2.83
CA LYS A 76 -14.98 -9.26 1.76
C LYS A 76 -13.53 -9.59 2.13
N GLY A 77 -13.05 -9.04 3.25
CA GLY A 77 -11.68 -9.15 3.71
C GLY A 77 -10.73 -8.12 3.08
N VAL A 78 -9.63 -7.84 3.78
CA VAL A 78 -8.68 -6.76 3.49
C VAL A 78 -8.15 -6.79 2.05
N VAL A 79 -7.84 -7.97 1.50
CA VAL A 79 -7.30 -8.11 0.14
C VAL A 79 -8.29 -7.62 -0.91
N LYS A 80 -9.57 -7.99 -0.79
CA LYS A 80 -10.61 -7.57 -1.73
C LYS A 80 -11.01 -6.12 -1.56
N THR A 81 -10.91 -5.61 -0.36
CA THR A 81 -11.17 -4.20 -0.04
C THR A 81 -10.08 -3.31 -0.63
N PHE A 82 -8.80 -3.71 -0.53
CA PHE A 82 -7.73 -3.03 -1.26
C PHE A 82 -7.83 -3.16 -2.78
N GLU A 83 -8.24 -4.33 -3.30
CA GLU A 83 -8.49 -4.49 -4.74
C GLU A 83 -9.49 -3.46 -5.25
N GLU A 84 -10.58 -3.28 -4.53
CA GLU A 84 -11.62 -2.32 -4.88
C GLU A 84 -11.09 -0.88 -4.82
N ALA A 85 -10.38 -0.50 -3.75
CA ALA A 85 -9.79 0.82 -3.62
C ALA A 85 -8.78 1.11 -4.76
N VAL A 86 -7.91 0.15 -5.07
CA VAL A 86 -6.94 0.26 -6.18
C VAL A 86 -7.67 0.34 -7.53
N ARG A 87 -8.76 -0.40 -7.72
CA ARG A 87 -9.55 -0.35 -8.96
C ARG A 87 -10.15 1.04 -9.20
N LEU A 88 -10.63 1.68 -8.15
CA LEU A 88 -11.24 3.02 -8.18
C LEU A 88 -10.22 4.14 -8.42
N ALA A 89 -8.96 3.96 -8.03
CA ALA A 89 -7.90 4.96 -8.17
C ALA A 89 -7.76 5.45 -9.62
N LYS A 90 -7.82 6.78 -9.84
CA LYS A 90 -7.82 7.42 -11.16
C LYS A 90 -6.50 8.07 -11.50
N ASN A 91 -5.75 8.54 -10.47
CA ASN A 91 -4.53 9.29 -10.65
C ASN A 91 -3.35 8.41 -11.03
N GLU A 92 -2.26 9.03 -11.52
CA GLU A 92 -1.11 8.31 -12.07
C GLU A 92 -0.33 7.52 -11.02
N PHE A 93 -0.31 8.02 -9.79
CA PHE A 93 0.40 7.40 -8.68
C PHE A 93 -0.57 6.96 -7.60
N VAL A 94 -0.44 5.71 -7.17
CA VAL A 94 -1.30 5.08 -6.18
C VAL A 94 -0.49 4.80 -4.92
N PHE A 95 -0.97 5.30 -3.79
CA PHE A 95 -0.43 5.05 -2.45
C PHE A 95 -1.37 4.14 -1.68
N LEU A 96 -0.82 3.19 -0.94
CA LEU A 96 -1.63 2.38 -0.04
C LEU A 96 -1.53 2.91 1.40
N ALA A 97 -2.63 2.78 2.13
CA ALA A 97 -2.73 3.18 3.52
C ALA A 97 -3.58 2.19 4.32
N ASP A 98 -3.10 1.74 5.47
CA ASP A 98 -3.93 1.06 6.47
C ASP A 98 -4.62 2.11 7.33
N GLN A 99 -5.77 1.75 7.94
CA GLN A 99 -6.63 2.69 8.68
C GLN A 99 -6.08 3.16 10.02
N ASP A 100 -5.06 2.48 10.54
CA ASP A 100 -4.58 2.53 11.93
C ASP A 100 -3.14 3.06 12.09
N ASP A 101 -2.48 3.40 10.99
CA ASP A 101 -1.13 3.97 10.95
C ASP A 101 -1.12 5.50 11.10
N ILE A 102 0.06 6.11 11.02
CA ILE A 102 0.25 7.55 10.90
C ILE A 102 1.32 7.82 9.86
N TRP A 103 1.02 8.55 8.79
CA TRP A 103 2.02 8.94 7.80
C TRP A 103 3.03 9.94 8.37
N THR A 104 4.30 9.79 7.99
CA THR A 104 5.30 10.81 8.29
C THR A 104 5.17 11.99 7.32
N GLU A 105 5.66 13.14 7.74
CA GLU A 105 5.69 14.35 6.91
C GLU A 105 6.47 14.12 5.61
N ASN A 106 6.04 14.78 4.53
CA ASN A 106 6.66 14.72 3.19
C ASN A 106 6.74 13.30 2.58
N ARG A 107 5.94 12.34 3.06
CA ARG A 107 5.91 10.99 2.49
C ARG A 107 5.57 11.02 1.00
N VAL A 108 4.48 11.72 0.64
CA VAL A 108 4.00 11.80 -0.75
C VAL A 108 5.08 12.40 -1.64
N GLU A 109 5.64 13.54 -1.27
CA GLU A 109 6.67 14.22 -2.06
C GLU A 109 7.90 13.36 -2.27
N ARG A 110 8.43 12.76 -1.20
CA ARG A 110 9.64 11.92 -1.25
C ARG A 110 9.46 10.67 -2.11
N MET A 111 8.32 9.98 -1.96
CA MET A 111 8.06 8.78 -2.74
C MET A 111 7.79 9.12 -4.22
N LEU A 112 7.08 10.22 -4.51
CA LEU A 112 6.89 10.71 -5.87
C LEU A 112 8.21 11.11 -6.53
N GLN A 113 9.10 11.80 -5.82
CA GLN A 113 10.41 12.15 -6.35
C GLN A 113 11.18 10.92 -6.83
N VAL A 114 11.18 9.84 -6.05
CA VAL A 114 11.87 8.60 -6.41
C VAL A 114 11.21 7.92 -7.61
N ILE A 115 9.89 7.72 -7.59
CA ILE A 115 9.18 6.97 -8.65
C ILE A 115 9.18 7.70 -9.99
N LYS A 116 9.35 9.02 -9.99
CA LYS A 116 9.49 9.87 -11.19
C LYS A 116 10.92 9.88 -11.73
N THR A 117 11.91 9.86 -10.84
CA THR A 117 13.32 9.93 -11.23
C THR A 117 13.80 8.64 -11.90
N PHE A 118 13.26 7.51 -11.50
CA PHE A 118 13.68 6.21 -11.98
C PHE A 118 12.60 5.53 -12.83
N PRO A 119 12.96 4.73 -13.86
CA PRO A 119 12.01 3.98 -14.68
C PRO A 119 11.46 2.76 -13.91
N ILE A 120 10.75 3.02 -12.82
CA ILE A 120 10.20 1.98 -11.92
C ILE A 120 8.70 2.16 -11.74
N MET A 121 8.03 1.07 -11.35
CA MET A 121 6.61 1.06 -11.08
C MET A 121 6.28 1.04 -9.58
N LEU A 122 7.18 0.56 -8.71
CA LEU A 122 6.95 0.44 -7.27
C LEU A 122 8.07 1.10 -6.47
N VAL A 123 7.70 1.89 -5.48
CA VAL A 123 8.57 2.34 -4.41
C VAL A 123 7.98 1.88 -3.06
N THR A 124 8.83 1.37 -2.18
CA THR A 124 8.44 1.02 -0.81
C THR A 124 9.40 1.64 0.19
N GLY A 125 8.88 2.08 1.33
CA GLY A 125 9.66 2.74 2.39
C GLY A 125 9.75 1.90 3.66
N ASN A 126 10.51 2.40 4.64
CA ASN A 126 10.58 1.85 5.98
C ASN A 126 9.52 2.47 6.90
N PHE A 127 9.33 1.88 8.07
CA PHE A 127 8.47 2.41 9.12
C PHE A 127 9.10 2.22 10.51
N ILE A 128 8.53 2.87 11.50
CA ILE A 128 8.76 2.61 12.92
C ILE A 128 7.48 2.08 13.55
N SER A 129 7.61 1.25 14.58
CA SER A 129 6.46 0.73 15.33
C SER A 129 6.06 1.69 16.45
N ILE A 130 4.74 1.87 16.62
CA ILE A 130 4.13 2.61 17.71
C ILE A 130 3.09 1.74 18.42
N ASP A 131 2.79 2.05 19.67
CA ASP A 131 1.68 1.44 20.42
C ASP A 131 0.33 2.09 20.08
N GLU A 132 -0.73 1.64 20.74
CA GLU A 132 -2.09 2.16 20.59
C GLU A 132 -2.19 3.67 20.87
N GLN A 133 -1.37 4.20 21.77
CA GLN A 133 -1.34 5.61 22.16
C GLN A 133 -0.42 6.44 21.26
N GLY A 134 0.26 5.83 20.27
CA GLY A 134 1.18 6.49 19.35
C GLY A 134 2.61 6.65 19.89
N LYS A 135 2.94 6.05 21.02
CA LYS A 135 4.30 6.05 21.57
C LYS A 135 5.17 5.04 20.82
N ARG A 136 6.38 5.45 20.47
CA ARG A 136 7.35 4.60 19.79
C ARG A 136 7.68 3.34 20.62
N LEU A 137 7.65 2.20 19.94
CA LEU A 137 8.09 0.91 20.49
C LEU A 137 9.54 0.64 20.07
N ASP A 138 10.30 -0.02 20.95
CA ASP A 138 11.68 -0.47 20.67
C ASP A 138 11.71 -1.77 19.82
N ILE A 139 10.66 -2.00 19.05
CA ILE A 139 10.59 -3.10 18.09
C ILE A 139 11.20 -2.61 16.78
N VAL A 140 12.30 -3.24 16.37
CA VAL A 140 12.95 -2.93 15.11
C VAL A 140 12.38 -3.89 14.05
N PRO A 141 11.51 -3.42 13.14
CA PRO A 141 11.04 -4.25 12.05
C PRO A 141 12.19 -4.59 11.10
N ASP A 142 12.03 -5.69 10.36
CA ASP A 142 12.92 -5.99 9.23
C ASP A 142 12.88 -4.81 8.25
N ARG A 143 14.04 -4.24 7.96
CA ARG A 143 14.16 -3.03 7.13
C ARG A 143 14.53 -3.38 5.70
N ILE A 144 13.88 -2.69 4.78
CA ILE A 144 14.36 -2.64 3.40
C ILE A 144 15.63 -1.80 3.33
N ARG A 145 16.50 -2.17 2.38
CA ARG A 145 17.75 -1.45 2.12
C ARG A 145 17.81 -1.07 0.64
N ALA A 146 18.28 0.13 0.33
CA ALA A 146 18.39 0.61 -1.04
C ALA A 146 19.22 -0.32 -1.93
N ARG A 147 20.30 -0.90 -1.40
CA ARG A 147 21.15 -1.88 -2.09
C ARG A 147 20.41 -3.13 -2.56
N ASP A 148 19.30 -3.50 -1.92
CA ASP A 148 18.53 -4.70 -2.25
C ASP A 148 17.43 -4.41 -3.29
N SER A 149 17.31 -3.16 -3.78
CA SER A 149 16.30 -2.76 -4.78
C SER A 149 16.37 -3.61 -6.04
N CYS A 150 17.60 -3.85 -6.56
CA CYS A 150 17.81 -4.65 -7.77
C CYS A 150 18.00 -6.16 -7.48
N ALA A 151 17.88 -6.59 -6.24
CA ALA A 151 18.01 -8.00 -5.85
C ALA A 151 16.68 -8.76 -6.09
N TYR A 152 16.07 -8.60 -7.27
CA TYR A 152 14.72 -9.04 -7.59
C TYR A 152 14.44 -10.52 -7.26
N VAL A 153 15.34 -11.42 -7.67
CA VAL A 153 15.22 -12.86 -7.40
C VAL A 153 15.28 -13.14 -5.89
N TRP A 154 16.19 -12.46 -5.18
CA TRP A 154 16.31 -12.58 -3.73
C TRP A 154 15.09 -12.03 -2.99
N ASN A 155 14.55 -10.92 -3.45
CA ASN A 155 13.33 -10.34 -2.90
C ASN A 155 12.15 -11.30 -3.07
N ILE A 156 11.96 -11.89 -4.25
CA ILE A 156 10.94 -12.91 -4.52
C ILE A 156 11.15 -14.14 -3.63
N TYR A 157 12.39 -14.59 -3.47
CA TYR A 157 12.72 -15.72 -2.60
C TYR A 157 12.40 -15.43 -1.12
N ASN A 158 12.64 -14.20 -0.67
CA ASN A 158 12.27 -13.80 0.70
C ASN A 158 10.74 -13.77 0.90
N ILE A 159 9.98 -13.30 -0.08
CA ILE A 159 8.51 -13.39 -0.05
C ILE A 159 8.09 -14.86 0.04
N PHE A 160 8.66 -15.74 -0.79
CA PHE A 160 8.42 -17.19 -0.74
C PHE A 160 8.69 -17.79 0.64
N ARG A 161 9.76 -17.39 1.32
CA ARG A 161 10.11 -17.87 2.66
C ARG A 161 9.20 -17.30 3.77
N GLY A 162 8.36 -16.33 3.47
CA GLY A 162 7.58 -15.59 4.46
C GLY A 162 8.42 -14.60 5.28
N LYS A 163 9.55 -14.16 4.73
CA LYS A 163 10.42 -13.10 5.26
C LYS A 163 10.31 -11.84 4.40
N SER A 164 9.08 -11.54 3.97
CA SER A 164 8.82 -10.34 3.19
C SER A 164 9.04 -9.10 4.06
N VAL A 165 9.74 -8.13 3.50
CA VAL A 165 9.90 -6.78 4.06
C VAL A 165 8.98 -5.77 3.39
N TYR A 166 8.08 -6.26 2.55
CA TYR A 166 7.10 -5.46 1.83
C TYR A 166 5.81 -5.37 2.63
N TYR A 167 5.45 -4.17 3.02
CA TYR A 167 4.21 -3.85 3.72
C TYR A 167 3.37 -2.91 2.85
N GLY A 168 2.11 -3.27 2.63
CA GLY A 168 1.22 -2.51 1.77
C GLY A 168 1.15 -1.05 2.16
N CYS A 169 0.96 -0.76 3.45
CA CYS A 169 0.90 0.60 3.99
C CYS A 169 2.16 1.46 3.70
N ALA A 170 3.30 0.85 3.36
CA ALA A 170 4.54 1.57 3.03
C ALA A 170 4.81 1.68 1.52
N MET A 171 3.86 1.31 0.66
CA MET A 171 4.01 1.27 -0.80
C MET A 171 3.40 2.48 -1.49
N ALA A 172 4.02 2.84 -2.64
CA ALA A 172 3.40 3.62 -3.69
C ALA A 172 3.82 3.07 -5.05
N PHE A 173 2.92 3.14 -6.05
CA PHE A 173 3.19 2.59 -7.37
C PHE A 173 2.52 3.39 -8.49
N LYS A 174 3.03 3.24 -9.72
CA LYS A 174 2.40 3.81 -10.91
C LYS A 174 1.10 3.08 -11.23
N ARG A 175 0.08 3.82 -11.61
CA ARG A 175 -1.24 3.28 -12.01
C ARG A 175 -1.13 2.17 -13.06
N GLU A 176 -0.18 2.26 -13.93
CA GLU A 176 0.12 1.30 -14.99
C GLU A 176 0.34 -0.12 -14.44
N LEU A 177 0.89 -0.28 -13.21
CA LEU A 177 1.03 -1.58 -12.54
C LEU A 177 -0.33 -2.27 -12.34
N LYS A 178 -1.45 -1.53 -12.30
CA LYS A 178 -2.82 -2.08 -12.21
C LYS A 178 -3.12 -3.06 -13.33
N GLU A 179 -2.57 -2.86 -14.53
CA GLU A 179 -2.78 -3.75 -15.67
C GLU A 179 -2.24 -5.16 -15.42
N VAL A 180 -1.23 -5.29 -14.58
CA VAL A 180 -0.64 -6.58 -14.20
C VAL A 180 -1.28 -7.17 -12.94
N ILE A 181 -1.52 -6.32 -11.93
CA ILE A 181 -1.96 -6.83 -10.61
C ILE A 181 -3.47 -7.05 -10.50
N LEU A 182 -4.30 -6.34 -11.27
CA LEU A 182 -5.76 -6.48 -11.19
C LEU A 182 -6.30 -7.52 -12.19
N PRO A 183 -7.34 -8.25 -11.80
CA PRO A 183 -7.89 -8.41 -10.45
C PRO A 183 -6.95 -9.22 -9.56
N PHE A 184 -7.01 -9.00 -8.23
CA PHE A 184 -6.25 -9.83 -7.31
C PHE A 184 -6.81 -11.25 -7.31
N PRO A 185 -5.95 -12.30 -7.37
CA PRO A 185 -6.43 -13.67 -7.34
C PRO A 185 -7.20 -13.98 -6.05
N LYS A 186 -8.31 -14.70 -6.16
CA LYS A 186 -9.18 -15.04 -5.01
C LYS A 186 -8.46 -15.81 -3.91
N TYR A 187 -7.38 -16.51 -4.25
CA TYR A 187 -6.57 -17.32 -3.33
C TYR A 187 -5.44 -16.54 -2.66
N MET A 188 -5.24 -15.25 -3.02
CA MET A 188 -4.19 -14.43 -2.39
C MET A 188 -4.56 -14.08 -0.95
N GLU A 189 -3.62 -14.33 -0.05
CA GLU A 189 -3.74 -14.00 1.37
C GLU A 189 -3.19 -12.59 1.71
N SER A 190 -2.41 -11.99 0.78
CA SER A 190 -1.68 -10.75 1.02
C SER A 190 -1.57 -9.95 -0.29
N HIS A 191 -2.19 -8.77 -0.31
CA HIS A 191 -2.15 -7.85 -1.45
C HIS A 191 -0.74 -7.25 -1.64
N ASP A 192 -0.05 -6.96 -0.56
CA ASP A 192 1.31 -6.42 -0.55
C ASP A 192 2.33 -7.40 -1.16
N ALA A 193 2.29 -8.68 -0.77
CA ALA A 193 3.13 -9.70 -1.40
C ALA A 193 2.84 -9.85 -2.90
N TRP A 194 1.57 -9.77 -3.31
CA TRP A 194 1.17 -9.84 -4.72
C TRP A 194 1.72 -8.67 -5.54
N ILE A 195 1.56 -7.44 -5.04
CA ILE A 195 2.07 -6.22 -5.69
C ILE A 195 3.61 -6.25 -5.75
N ALA A 196 4.27 -6.61 -4.65
CA ALA A 196 5.72 -6.71 -4.59
C ALA A 196 6.28 -7.77 -5.54
N MET A 197 5.64 -8.95 -5.66
CA MET A 197 6.02 -9.98 -6.61
C MET A 197 5.93 -9.48 -8.05
N ALA A 198 4.84 -8.82 -8.41
CA ALA A 198 4.66 -8.26 -9.74
C ALA A 198 5.77 -7.26 -10.09
N ALA A 199 6.05 -6.31 -9.21
CA ALA A 199 7.08 -5.30 -9.43
C ALA A 199 8.51 -5.90 -9.50
N ASN A 200 8.80 -6.91 -8.66
CA ASN A 200 10.09 -7.61 -8.72
C ASN A 200 10.25 -8.45 -10.01
N LEU A 201 9.19 -9.10 -10.50
CA LEU A 201 9.21 -9.82 -11.79
C LEU A 201 9.39 -8.87 -12.98
N LEU A 202 8.82 -7.69 -12.90
CA LEU A 202 9.01 -6.61 -13.87
C LEU A 202 10.38 -5.92 -13.75
N LYS A 203 11.18 -6.26 -12.73
CA LYS A 203 12.42 -5.59 -12.36
C LYS A 203 12.24 -4.07 -12.17
N SER A 204 11.15 -3.70 -11.53
CA SER A 204 10.63 -2.33 -11.52
C SER A 204 10.25 -1.85 -10.12
N ASN A 205 11.14 -2.08 -9.13
CA ASN A 205 10.96 -1.59 -7.75
C ASN A 205 12.22 -0.91 -7.21
N ILE A 206 12.01 0.04 -6.30
CA ILE A 206 13.06 0.67 -5.49
C ILE A 206 12.68 0.61 -4.00
N HIS A 207 13.69 0.38 -3.18
CA HIS A 207 13.63 0.45 -1.72
C HIS A 207 14.12 1.82 -1.26
N LEU A 208 13.27 2.56 -0.58
CA LEU A 208 13.56 3.86 0.00
C LEU A 208 13.86 3.69 1.49
N GLU A 209 15.11 3.94 1.91
CA GLU A 209 15.52 3.80 3.32
C GLU A 209 14.93 4.88 4.25
N TYR A 210 13.95 5.63 3.80
CA TYR A 210 13.25 6.65 4.56
C TYR A 210 12.09 6.03 5.35
N ILE A 211 11.81 6.58 6.54
CA ILE A 211 10.65 6.23 7.35
C ILE A 211 9.43 6.96 6.78
N VAL A 212 8.51 6.21 6.17
CA VAL A 212 7.34 6.78 5.48
C VAL A 212 6.08 6.78 6.34
N LEU A 213 6.06 5.98 7.42
CA LEU A 213 4.94 5.94 8.36
C LEU A 213 5.36 5.43 9.74
N LYS A 214 4.47 5.62 10.70
CA LYS A 214 4.49 5.01 12.02
C LYS A 214 3.43 3.91 12.00
N HIS A 215 3.88 2.65 12.05
CA HIS A 215 3.00 1.48 12.02
C HIS A 215 2.51 1.16 13.42
N ARG A 216 1.20 1.13 13.58
CA ARG A 216 0.58 0.89 14.90
C ARG A 216 0.43 -0.60 15.16
N ILE A 217 0.83 -1.00 16.37
CA ILE A 217 0.69 -2.38 16.85
C ILE A 217 -0.40 -2.41 17.93
N HIS A 218 -1.44 -3.18 17.67
CA HIS A 218 -2.55 -3.43 18.60
C HIS A 218 -3.12 -4.85 18.39
N ASP A 219 -3.95 -5.31 19.31
CA ASP A 219 -4.46 -6.70 19.32
C ASP A 219 -5.28 -7.09 18.10
N ASN A 220 -5.87 -6.12 17.41
CA ASN A 220 -6.72 -6.32 16.22
C ASN A 220 -5.94 -6.32 14.89
N ASN A 221 -4.60 -6.19 14.90
CA ASN A 221 -3.83 -6.28 13.66
C ASN A 221 -4.05 -7.63 12.97
N VAL A 222 -4.29 -7.60 11.67
CA VAL A 222 -4.56 -8.80 10.84
C VAL A 222 -3.37 -9.77 10.81
N THR A 223 -2.14 -9.26 10.97
CA THR A 223 -0.91 -10.04 10.88
C THR A 223 -0.62 -10.77 12.20
N LYS A 224 -1.05 -12.03 12.33
CA LYS A 224 -0.73 -12.90 13.48
C LYS A 224 0.47 -13.80 13.17
N SER A 225 1.42 -13.86 14.12
CA SER A 225 2.80 -14.33 13.94
C SER A 225 3.05 -15.84 13.89
N HIS A 226 2.09 -16.73 14.20
CA HIS A 226 2.34 -18.17 14.26
C HIS A 226 1.48 -18.99 13.29
N ARG A 227 2.10 -19.42 12.17
CA ARG A 227 1.49 -20.35 11.21
C ARG A 227 2.05 -21.77 11.43
N GLY A 228 1.18 -22.77 11.63
CA GLY A 228 1.56 -24.18 11.68
C GLY A 228 2.17 -24.67 10.36
N LEU A 229 2.92 -25.79 10.41
CA LEU A 229 3.64 -26.34 9.24
C LEU A 229 2.75 -26.58 8.01
N GLY A 230 1.54 -27.11 8.20
CA GLY A 230 0.58 -27.33 7.09
C GLY A 230 0.18 -26.04 6.38
N LYS A 231 -0.10 -24.96 7.14
CA LYS A 231 -0.38 -23.65 6.56
C LYS A 231 0.83 -23.07 5.79
N LYS A 232 2.04 -23.32 6.30
CA LYS A 232 3.28 -22.90 5.60
C LYS A 232 3.41 -23.62 4.25
N LEU A 233 3.18 -24.94 4.18
CA LEU A 233 3.26 -25.69 2.93
C LEU A 233 2.18 -25.23 1.94
N TYR A 234 0.95 -25.07 2.40
CA TYR A 234 -0.14 -24.55 1.59
C TYR A 234 0.18 -23.17 1.00
N SER A 235 0.69 -22.23 1.81
CA SER A 235 1.11 -20.91 1.32
C SER A 235 2.21 -20.99 0.24
N ARG A 236 3.08 -22.04 0.25
CA ARG A 236 4.09 -22.24 -0.81
C ARG A 236 3.46 -22.69 -2.14
N ILE A 237 2.42 -23.52 -2.08
CA ILE A 237 1.66 -23.92 -3.27
C ILE A 237 0.94 -22.69 -3.87
N LEU A 238 0.29 -21.90 -3.02
CA LEU A 238 -0.37 -20.66 -3.46
C LEU A 238 0.65 -19.66 -4.06
N PHE A 239 1.83 -19.56 -3.47
CA PHE A 239 2.91 -18.72 -4.01
C PHE A 239 3.34 -19.17 -5.41
N ALA A 240 3.57 -20.47 -5.61
CA ALA A 240 3.94 -21.02 -6.93
C ALA A 240 2.87 -20.75 -7.98
N ARG A 241 1.59 -20.91 -7.60
CA ARG A 241 0.45 -20.56 -8.45
C ARG A 241 0.43 -19.07 -8.79
N ALA A 242 0.62 -18.20 -7.80
CA ALA A 242 0.67 -16.76 -7.98
C ALA A 242 1.82 -16.34 -8.91
N MET A 243 2.98 -16.96 -8.77
CA MET A 243 4.12 -16.75 -9.64
C MET A 243 3.79 -17.07 -11.10
N GLY A 244 3.20 -18.24 -11.36
CA GLY A 244 2.79 -18.65 -12.71
C GLY A 244 1.76 -17.69 -13.31
N GLU A 245 0.77 -17.26 -12.52
CA GLU A 245 -0.25 -16.31 -12.96
C GLU A 245 0.37 -14.93 -13.30
N LEU A 246 1.27 -14.42 -12.46
CA LEU A 246 1.96 -13.16 -12.73
C LEU A 246 2.82 -13.23 -13.99
N MET A 247 3.54 -14.33 -14.22
CA MET A 247 4.34 -14.50 -15.44
C MET A 247 3.48 -14.40 -16.69
N ILE A 248 2.31 -15.06 -16.69
CA ILE A 248 1.36 -14.97 -17.83
C ILE A 248 0.86 -13.54 -18.01
N ARG A 249 0.49 -12.85 -16.92
CA ARG A 249 -0.01 -11.48 -16.98
C ARG A 249 1.06 -10.50 -17.48
N ILE A 250 2.31 -10.66 -17.04
CA ILE A 250 3.45 -9.85 -17.47
C ILE A 250 3.75 -10.05 -18.95
N ILE A 251 3.70 -11.30 -19.45
CA ILE A 251 3.88 -11.58 -20.89
C ILE A 251 2.79 -10.85 -21.69
N LYS A 252 1.52 -10.97 -21.29
CA LYS A 252 0.42 -10.27 -21.97
C LYS A 252 0.57 -8.75 -21.91
N TYR A 253 1.01 -8.21 -20.78
CA TYR A 253 1.27 -6.79 -20.61
C TYR A 253 2.36 -6.29 -21.57
N ARG A 254 3.51 -7.01 -21.66
CA ARG A 254 4.60 -6.65 -22.58
C ARG A 254 4.18 -6.69 -24.05
N ILE A 255 3.48 -7.75 -24.47
CA ILE A 255 2.95 -7.83 -25.84
C ILE A 255 2.04 -6.64 -26.16
N LYS A 256 1.20 -6.21 -25.21
CA LYS A 256 0.32 -5.03 -25.37
C LYS A 256 1.10 -3.72 -25.50
N GLN A 257 2.25 -3.61 -24.79
CA GLN A 257 3.11 -2.42 -24.85
C GLN A 257 4.01 -2.40 -26.11
N GLY A 258 4.06 -3.47 -26.90
CA GLY A 258 4.93 -3.59 -28.06
C GLY A 258 6.39 -3.95 -27.73
N ASP A 259 6.64 -4.36 -26.50
CA ASP A 259 7.95 -4.86 -26.07
C ASP A 259 8.10 -6.32 -26.51
N GLU A 260 8.93 -6.59 -27.54
CA GLU A 260 9.40 -7.93 -27.88
C GLU A 260 10.52 -8.41 -26.93
#